data_f51c086847c6771712340162d7f70bbb
#
_entry.id   f51c086847c6771712340162d7f70bbb
#
_cell.length_a   1.000
_cell.length_b   1.000
_cell.length_c   1.000
_cell.angle_alpha   90.00
_cell.angle_beta   90.00
_cell.angle_gamma   90.00
#
_symmetry.space_group_name_H-M   'P 1'
#
loop_
_entity.id
_entity.type
_entity.pdbx_description
1 polymer ?
#
loop_
_entity_poly.entity_id
_entity_poly.type
_entity_poly.pdbx_seq_one_letter_code
_entity_poly.pdbx_strand_id
1 'polypeptide(L)'
;EDIIRHLLSLQTVKRWQLGRCDFRYQFQYSWEKEDLLNALFSIPKCFDSDYHWTYDTDSYPWTINLVRADDARNCEVRYGRNEQSIKRGRDISNLCTRLYCMGSGEGVNQTSIRTVNPTGKSYIDSPNISKYGIISKLLTDSSISDEATLFAKGKAYLRELENPMYSYT
;
A
#
# COMPACT_ATOMS: atom_id res chain seq x y z
N GLU A 1 -9.27 5.41 -10.79
CA GLU A 1 -8.99 6.03 -12.10
C GLU A 1 -9.26 7.52 -12.07
N ASP A 2 -10.48 7.97 -11.74
CA ASP A 2 -10.91 9.37 -11.82
C ASP A 2 -10.06 10.33 -10.97
N ILE A 3 -9.68 9.92 -9.77
CA ILE A 3 -8.83 10.72 -8.88
C ILE A 3 -7.43 10.94 -9.47
N ILE A 4 -6.86 9.94 -10.17
CA ILE A 4 -5.57 10.09 -10.86
C ILE A 4 -5.70 11.09 -12.01
N ARG A 5 -6.77 10.99 -12.79
CA ARG A 5 -7.07 11.96 -13.88
C ARG A 5 -7.24 13.36 -13.32
N HIS A 6 -7.96 13.49 -12.20
CA HIS A 6 -8.15 14.78 -11.54
C HIS A 6 -6.80 15.36 -11.10
N LEU A 7 -5.96 14.61 -10.39
CA LEU A 7 -4.64 15.09 -9.99
C LEU A 7 -3.77 15.47 -11.20
N LEU A 8 -3.75 14.66 -12.24
CA LEU A 8 -3.00 14.99 -13.46
C LEU A 8 -3.54 16.21 -14.18
N SER A 9 -4.82 16.58 -14.00
CA SER A 9 -5.38 17.81 -14.55
C SER A 9 -4.88 19.08 -13.87
N LEU A 10 -4.36 18.97 -12.63
CA LEU A 10 -3.83 20.09 -11.85
C LEU A 10 -2.39 20.49 -12.25
N GLN A 11 -1.75 19.77 -13.17
CA GLN A 11 -0.43 20.14 -13.67
C GLN A 11 -0.44 21.54 -14.30
N THR A 12 0.47 22.39 -13.89
CA THR A 12 0.66 23.72 -14.52
C THR A 12 1.03 23.60 -15.99
N VAL A 13 1.90 22.62 -16.30
CA VAL A 13 2.24 22.23 -17.68
C VAL A 13 1.84 20.77 -17.84
N LYS A 14 0.91 20.48 -18.71
CA LYS A 14 0.37 19.14 -18.94
C LYS A 14 1.39 18.24 -19.65
N ARG A 15 2.34 17.72 -18.89
CA ARG A 15 3.38 16.81 -19.41
C ARG A 15 2.98 15.35 -19.33
N TRP A 16 2.13 14.99 -18.37
CA TRP A 16 1.73 13.62 -18.10
C TRP A 16 0.23 13.43 -18.26
N GLN A 17 -0.14 12.30 -18.81
CA GLN A 17 -1.52 11.83 -18.90
C GLN A 17 -1.64 10.42 -18.34
N LEU A 18 -2.85 10.03 -17.90
CA LEU A 18 -3.13 8.66 -17.49
C LEU A 18 -3.37 7.80 -18.73
N GLY A 19 -2.62 6.72 -18.84
CA GLY A 19 -2.88 5.65 -19.79
C GLY A 19 -3.72 4.53 -19.16
N ARG A 20 -3.13 3.36 -18.93
CA ARG A 20 -3.82 2.22 -18.35
C ARG A 20 -3.91 2.34 -16.83
N CYS A 21 -5.09 1.99 -16.28
CA CYS A 21 -5.30 1.83 -14.85
C CYS A 21 -6.11 0.55 -14.61
N ASP A 22 -5.51 -0.45 -13.97
CA ASP A 22 -6.13 -1.76 -13.71
C ASP A 22 -6.98 -1.78 -12.43
N PHE A 23 -7.06 -0.66 -11.71
CA PHE A 23 -7.72 -0.57 -10.41
C PHE A 23 -8.95 0.33 -10.46
N ARG A 24 -10.03 -0.12 -9.81
CA ARG A 24 -11.31 0.60 -9.71
C ARG A 24 -11.82 0.61 -8.27
N TYR A 25 -10.91 0.90 -7.32
CA TYR A 25 -11.27 1.09 -5.92
C TYR A 25 -11.88 2.46 -5.67
N GLN A 26 -12.72 2.54 -4.64
CA GLN A 26 -13.30 3.77 -4.14
C GLN A 26 -12.81 3.97 -2.70
N PHE A 27 -11.93 4.93 -2.50
CA PHE A 27 -11.40 5.32 -1.20
C PHE A 27 -11.52 6.84 -1.02
N GLN A 28 -11.62 7.28 0.22
CA GLN A 28 -11.50 8.67 0.58
C GLN A 28 -10.02 9.04 0.67
N TYR A 29 -9.65 10.15 0.02
CA TYR A 29 -8.30 10.70 0.07
C TYR A 29 -8.37 12.15 0.55
N SER A 30 -7.42 12.55 1.38
CA SER A 30 -7.23 13.92 1.84
C SER A 30 -5.74 14.25 1.80
N TRP A 31 -5.39 15.36 1.14
CA TRP A 31 -4.02 15.84 1.05
C TRP A 31 -3.98 17.29 1.50
N GLU A 32 -3.14 17.59 2.48
CA GLU A 32 -2.90 18.94 2.97
C GLU A 32 -1.44 19.31 2.73
N LYS A 33 -1.21 20.35 1.93
CA LYS A 33 0.13 20.89 1.62
C LYS A 33 1.11 19.86 1.03
N GLU A 34 0.60 18.87 0.30
CA GLU A 34 1.42 17.91 -0.41
C GLU A 34 1.63 18.32 -1.87
N ASP A 35 2.77 17.93 -2.43
CA ASP A 35 3.00 18.08 -3.86
C ASP A 35 2.21 17.04 -4.67
N LEU A 36 2.00 17.36 -5.95
CA LEU A 36 1.20 16.53 -6.85
C LEU A 36 1.76 15.11 -7.02
N LEU A 37 3.09 14.95 -6.98
CA LEU A 37 3.74 13.66 -7.16
C LEU A 37 3.51 12.76 -5.94
N ASN A 38 3.69 13.31 -4.74
CA ASN A 38 3.43 12.58 -3.50
C ASN A 38 1.94 12.19 -3.38
N ALA A 39 1.03 13.10 -3.71
CA ALA A 39 -0.40 12.81 -3.75
C ALA A 39 -0.70 11.65 -4.71
N LEU A 40 -0.13 11.68 -5.93
CA LEU A 40 -0.32 10.64 -6.94
C LEU A 40 0.18 9.27 -6.45
N PHE A 41 1.41 9.21 -5.93
CA PHE A 41 1.99 7.94 -5.46
C PHE A 41 1.41 7.45 -4.13
N SER A 42 0.67 8.27 -3.41
CA SER A 42 -0.05 7.84 -2.21
C SER A 42 -1.32 7.03 -2.52
N ILE A 43 -1.91 7.21 -3.71
CA ILE A 43 -3.18 6.58 -4.09
C ILE A 43 -3.18 5.05 -3.91
N PRO A 44 -2.21 4.30 -4.46
CA PRO A 44 -2.27 2.85 -4.38
C PRO A 44 -1.82 2.27 -3.04
N LYS A 45 -1.35 3.09 -2.09
CA LYS A 45 -0.94 2.60 -0.75
C LYS A 45 -2.07 1.97 0.06
N CYS A 46 -3.33 2.21 -0.31
CA CYS A 46 -4.51 1.60 0.33
C CYS A 46 -4.97 0.32 -0.37
N PHE A 47 -4.31 -0.09 -1.45
CA PHE A 47 -4.74 -1.26 -2.22
C PHE A 47 -4.35 -2.56 -1.51
N ASP A 48 -5.20 -3.55 -1.63
CA ASP A 48 -4.99 -4.90 -1.11
C ASP A 48 -4.26 -5.84 -2.09
N SER A 49 -3.80 -5.30 -3.22
CA SER A 49 -3.09 -6.04 -4.27
C SER A 49 -1.83 -5.30 -4.70
N ASP A 50 -0.83 -6.06 -5.14
CA ASP A 50 0.43 -5.51 -5.61
C ASP A 50 0.24 -4.72 -6.89
N TYR A 51 1.00 -3.65 -7.04
CA TYR A 51 0.90 -2.71 -8.14
C TYR A 51 2.28 -2.27 -8.63
N HIS A 52 2.31 -1.82 -9.88
CA HIS A 52 3.46 -1.13 -10.48
C HIS A 52 3.02 0.16 -11.16
N TRP A 53 3.85 1.18 -11.02
CA TRP A 53 3.79 2.34 -11.89
C TRP A 53 4.72 2.08 -13.09
N THR A 54 4.19 2.24 -14.30
CA THR A 54 4.97 2.20 -15.53
C THR A 54 4.78 3.49 -16.30
N TYR A 55 5.76 3.88 -17.08
CA TYR A 55 5.73 5.13 -17.85
C TYR A 55 6.16 4.87 -19.29
N ASP A 56 5.52 5.60 -20.17
CA ASP A 56 5.89 5.68 -21.58
C ASP A 56 6.23 7.14 -21.91
N THR A 57 7.42 7.37 -22.39
CA THR A 57 7.95 8.69 -22.74
C THR A 57 8.28 8.82 -24.23
N ASP A 58 7.88 7.85 -25.04
CA ASP A 58 8.13 7.84 -26.48
C ASP A 58 7.29 8.89 -27.21
N SER A 59 6.13 9.22 -26.67
CA SER A 59 5.21 10.24 -27.21
C SER A 59 4.85 11.28 -26.15
N TYR A 60 4.61 12.53 -26.58
CA TYR A 60 4.18 13.61 -25.70
C TYR A 60 2.69 13.93 -25.91
N PRO A 61 1.88 14.11 -24.85
CA PRO A 61 2.23 14.04 -23.42
C PRO A 61 2.62 12.62 -23.00
N TRP A 62 3.59 12.55 -22.09
CA TRP A 62 4.06 11.27 -21.53
C TRP A 62 2.94 10.56 -20.80
N THR A 63 2.97 9.24 -20.85
CA THR A 63 1.92 8.40 -20.25
C THR A 63 2.40 7.73 -18.98
N ILE A 64 1.60 7.82 -17.91
CA ILE A 64 1.80 7.05 -16.68
C ILE A 64 0.69 6.01 -16.55
N ASN A 65 1.06 4.79 -16.18
CA ASN A 65 0.13 3.69 -15.99
C ASN A 65 0.22 3.15 -14.57
N LEU A 66 -0.91 2.72 -14.03
CA LEU A 66 -1.00 1.99 -12.76
C LEU A 66 -1.54 0.59 -13.03
N VAL A 67 -0.65 -0.38 -13.03
CA VAL A 67 -0.97 -1.75 -13.43
C VAL A 67 -0.81 -2.72 -12.27
N ARG A 68 -1.53 -3.85 -12.31
CA ARG A 68 -1.33 -4.93 -11.36
C ARG A 68 0.06 -5.53 -11.54
N ALA A 69 0.72 -5.82 -10.44
CA ALA A 69 1.91 -6.66 -10.48
C ALA A 69 1.51 -8.06 -10.95
N ASP A 70 2.30 -8.63 -11.83
CA ASP A 70 2.19 -10.02 -12.22
C ASP A 70 3.29 -10.84 -11.53
N ASP A 71 3.06 -12.15 -11.41
CA ASP A 71 4.02 -13.10 -10.86
C ASP A 71 4.95 -13.67 -11.94
N ALA A 72 5.03 -13.03 -13.12
CA ALA A 72 5.86 -13.47 -14.21
C ALA A 72 7.34 -13.43 -13.80
N ARG A 73 8.02 -14.55 -13.97
CA ARG A 73 9.46 -14.65 -13.70
C ARG A 73 10.24 -13.95 -14.80
N ASN A 74 10.75 -12.77 -14.49
CA ASN A 74 11.51 -11.96 -15.44
C ASN A 74 13.02 -12.16 -15.34
N CYS A 75 13.52 -12.73 -14.24
CA CYS A 75 14.92 -13.07 -14.06
C CYS A 75 15.09 -14.33 -13.22
N GLU A 76 16.24 -14.97 -13.35
CA GLU A 76 16.63 -16.14 -12.58
C GLU A 76 18.07 -15.97 -12.09
N VAL A 77 18.26 -16.19 -10.78
CA VAL A 77 19.59 -16.24 -10.16
C VAL A 77 19.95 -17.69 -9.96
N ARG A 78 21.07 -18.14 -10.53
CA ARG A 78 21.60 -19.52 -10.42
C ARG A 78 23.02 -19.51 -9.93
N TYR A 79 23.27 -20.33 -8.90
CA TYR A 79 24.62 -20.60 -8.43
C TYR A 79 25.51 -21.14 -9.56
N GLY A 80 26.73 -20.59 -9.68
CA GLY A 80 27.70 -20.96 -10.70
C GLY A 80 27.45 -20.38 -12.09
N ARG A 81 26.39 -19.61 -12.29
CA ARG A 81 26.10 -18.92 -13.56
C ARG A 81 26.16 -17.41 -13.43
N ASN A 82 25.37 -16.83 -12.56
CA ASN A 82 25.26 -15.39 -12.30
C ASN A 82 25.28 -15.03 -10.82
N GLU A 83 25.60 -16.01 -9.96
CA GLU A 83 25.71 -15.87 -8.53
C GLU A 83 27.04 -16.49 -8.05
N GLN A 84 27.75 -15.76 -7.19
CA GLN A 84 28.97 -16.26 -6.51
C GLN A 84 28.69 -16.65 -5.07
N SER A 85 27.88 -15.86 -4.37
CA SER A 85 27.41 -16.16 -3.02
C SER A 85 26.10 -15.42 -2.72
N ILE A 86 25.22 -16.01 -1.92
CA ILE A 86 24.04 -15.36 -1.37
C ILE A 86 24.09 -15.43 0.15
N LYS A 87 24.03 -14.28 0.81
CA LYS A 87 23.73 -14.18 2.23
C LYS A 87 22.29 -13.76 2.42
N ARG A 88 21.53 -14.54 3.20
CA ARG A 88 20.15 -14.21 3.56
C ARG A 88 20.09 -13.67 4.98
N GLY A 89 19.80 -12.39 5.12
CA GLY A 89 19.43 -11.77 6.39
C GLY A 89 17.93 -11.93 6.66
N ARG A 90 17.53 -12.06 7.92
CA ARG A 90 16.12 -12.06 8.35
C ARG A 90 15.95 -11.02 9.44
N ASP A 91 15.06 -10.07 9.20
CA ASP A 91 14.68 -9.05 10.16
C ASP A 91 13.23 -9.25 10.61
N ILE A 92 13.01 -9.31 11.91
CA ILE A 92 11.71 -9.47 12.57
C ILE A 92 11.33 -8.25 13.41
N SER A 93 12.12 -7.19 13.41
CA SER A 93 11.91 -5.98 14.24
C SER A 93 10.57 -5.30 13.96
N ASN A 94 10.10 -5.37 12.71
CA ASN A 94 8.85 -4.81 12.29
C ASN A 94 7.69 -5.80 12.15
N LEU A 95 7.92 -7.07 12.53
CA LEU A 95 6.88 -8.08 12.46
C LEU A 95 5.62 -7.66 13.24
N CYS A 96 4.45 -7.84 12.64
CA CYS A 96 3.16 -7.59 13.25
C CYS A 96 2.17 -8.68 12.84
N THR A 97 1.46 -9.26 13.80
CA THR A 97 0.43 -10.28 13.54
C THR A 97 -0.96 -9.82 13.96
N ARG A 98 -1.05 -8.73 14.76
CA ARG A 98 -2.30 -8.07 15.14
C ARG A 98 -2.17 -6.58 15.02
N LEU A 99 -2.98 -5.96 14.17
CA LEU A 99 -2.94 -4.53 13.93
C LEU A 99 -4.22 -3.86 14.43
N TYR A 100 -4.09 -2.92 15.38
CA TYR A 100 -5.14 -2.01 15.78
C TYR A 100 -5.14 -0.80 14.86
N CYS A 101 -6.32 -0.37 14.38
CA CYS A 101 -6.45 0.74 13.46
C CYS A 101 -7.31 1.84 14.09
N MET A 102 -6.76 3.04 14.15
CA MET A 102 -7.40 4.24 14.70
C MET A 102 -7.32 5.38 13.69
N GLY A 103 -8.47 5.95 13.37
CA GLY A 103 -8.60 7.07 12.44
C GLY A 103 -8.71 8.42 13.15
N SER A 104 -9.42 9.36 12.52
CA SER A 104 -9.69 10.70 13.06
C SER A 104 -10.57 10.66 14.32
N GLY A 105 -10.53 11.73 15.09
CA GLY A 105 -11.27 11.89 16.37
C GLY A 105 -10.42 11.56 17.59
N GLU A 106 -11.04 11.69 18.76
CA GLU A 106 -10.40 11.45 20.05
C GLU A 106 -11.30 10.63 20.97
N GLY A 107 -10.68 9.79 21.79
CA GLY A 107 -11.36 8.99 22.81
C GLY A 107 -12.44 8.08 22.22
N VAL A 108 -13.65 8.17 22.74
CA VAL A 108 -14.78 7.32 22.31
C VAL A 108 -15.32 7.66 20.91
N ASN A 109 -15.02 8.85 20.41
CA ASN A 109 -15.43 9.31 19.07
C ASN A 109 -14.36 9.06 18.00
N GLN A 110 -13.28 8.38 18.34
CA GLN A 110 -12.23 8.06 17.40
C GLN A 110 -12.73 7.01 16.40
N THR A 111 -12.53 7.29 15.11
CA THR A 111 -12.86 6.36 14.02
C THR A 111 -12.11 5.05 14.20
N SER A 112 -12.83 3.94 14.17
CA SER A 112 -12.27 2.59 14.28
C SER A 112 -12.83 1.70 13.16
N ILE A 113 -12.19 0.59 12.92
CA ILE A 113 -12.61 -0.36 11.87
C ILE A 113 -13.71 -1.33 12.32
N ARG A 114 -14.24 -1.18 13.53
CA ARG A 114 -15.10 -2.18 14.17
C ARG A 114 -16.37 -2.49 13.39
N THR A 115 -16.99 -1.51 12.76
CA THR A 115 -18.26 -1.63 12.03
C THR A 115 -18.07 -2.29 10.67
N VAL A 116 -16.94 -2.03 9.99
CA VAL A 116 -16.63 -2.54 8.64
C VAL A 116 -15.80 -3.84 8.67
N ASN A 117 -15.21 -4.15 9.82
CA ASN A 117 -14.47 -5.39 10.00
C ASN A 117 -15.45 -6.57 10.15
N PRO A 118 -15.41 -7.60 9.27
CA PRO A 118 -16.31 -8.76 9.36
C PRO A 118 -16.27 -9.50 10.70
N THR A 119 -15.17 -9.36 11.46
CA THR A 119 -15.02 -9.96 12.80
C THR A 119 -15.65 -9.12 13.92
N GLY A 120 -16.09 -7.87 13.63
CA GLY A 120 -16.62 -6.92 14.61
C GLY A 120 -15.59 -6.40 15.61
N LYS A 121 -14.29 -6.60 15.34
CA LYS A 121 -13.19 -6.22 16.22
C LYS A 121 -12.51 -4.94 15.71
N SER A 122 -11.91 -4.17 16.62
CA SER A 122 -11.14 -2.96 16.31
C SER A 122 -9.70 -3.24 15.84
N TYR A 123 -9.39 -4.49 15.54
CA TYR A 123 -8.10 -4.95 15.06
C TYR A 123 -8.23 -5.98 13.95
N ILE A 124 -7.17 -6.15 13.20
CA ILE A 124 -7.03 -7.14 12.12
C ILE A 124 -5.97 -8.16 12.56
N ASP A 125 -6.30 -9.44 12.47
CA ASP A 125 -5.37 -10.53 12.72
C ASP A 125 -4.81 -11.06 11.38
N SER A 126 -3.51 -11.28 11.34
CA SER A 126 -2.83 -11.94 10.23
C SER A 126 -3.03 -13.46 10.32
N PRO A 127 -3.09 -14.18 9.18
CA PRO A 127 -3.04 -15.64 9.16
C PRO A 127 -1.79 -16.20 9.84
N ASN A 128 -0.70 -15.44 9.89
CA ASN A 128 0.55 -15.83 10.48
C ASN A 128 0.58 -15.81 12.03
N ILE A 129 -0.53 -15.44 12.67
CA ILE A 129 -0.65 -15.41 14.14
C ILE A 129 -0.42 -16.80 14.76
N SER A 130 -0.79 -17.86 14.06
CA SER A 130 -0.53 -19.24 14.48
C SER A 130 0.96 -19.61 14.49
N LYS A 131 1.75 -18.95 13.65
CA LYS A 131 3.19 -19.21 13.47
C LYS A 131 4.07 -18.36 14.39
N TYR A 132 3.70 -17.10 14.60
CA TYR A 132 4.53 -16.13 15.32
C TYR A 132 3.94 -15.68 16.65
N GLY A 133 2.74 -16.15 16.99
CA GLY A 133 2.00 -15.63 18.15
C GLY A 133 1.39 -14.26 17.92
N ILE A 134 0.89 -13.65 18.99
CA ILE A 134 0.28 -12.31 18.93
C ILE A 134 1.38 -11.26 19.12
N ILE A 135 1.68 -10.54 18.06
CA ILE A 135 2.57 -9.37 18.04
C ILE A 135 1.74 -8.18 17.60
N SER A 136 1.39 -7.32 18.55
CA SER A 136 0.45 -6.22 18.32
C SER A 136 1.16 -4.94 17.93
N LYS A 137 0.60 -4.20 16.96
CA LYS A 137 0.96 -2.82 16.63
C LYS A 137 -0.28 -1.94 16.52
N LEU A 138 -0.07 -0.64 16.60
CA LEU A 138 -1.10 0.38 16.42
C LEU A 138 -0.78 1.20 15.17
N LEU A 139 -1.77 1.30 14.28
CA LEU A 139 -1.79 2.24 13.17
C LEU A 139 -2.72 3.39 13.54
N THR A 140 -2.19 4.60 13.64
CA THR A 140 -2.99 5.80 13.86
C THR A 140 -2.85 6.72 12.66
N ASP A 141 -3.99 7.12 12.10
CA ASP A 141 -4.04 8.08 10.98
C ASP A 141 -5.23 9.03 11.17
N SER A 142 -4.94 10.21 11.75
CA SER A 142 -5.95 11.22 12.04
C SER A 142 -6.57 11.87 10.80
N SER A 143 -6.00 11.66 9.62
CA SER A 143 -6.54 12.19 8.36
C SER A 143 -7.71 11.37 7.82
N ILE A 144 -7.91 10.13 8.31
CA ILE A 144 -8.92 9.21 7.82
C ILE A 144 -10.13 9.22 8.74
N SER A 145 -11.27 9.69 8.22
CA SER A 145 -12.58 9.66 8.90
C SER A 145 -13.49 8.55 8.40
N ASP A 146 -13.18 7.95 7.25
CA ASP A 146 -13.92 6.85 6.65
C ASP A 146 -13.39 5.49 7.13
N GLU A 147 -14.26 4.69 7.75
CA GLU A 147 -13.91 3.41 8.34
C GLU A 147 -13.49 2.37 7.29
N ALA A 148 -14.08 2.39 6.09
CA ALA A 148 -13.73 1.46 5.01
C ALA A 148 -12.32 1.75 4.48
N THR A 149 -11.98 3.02 4.31
CA THR A 149 -10.63 3.45 3.92
C THR A 149 -9.60 3.09 4.99
N LEU A 150 -9.94 3.30 6.27
CA LEU A 150 -9.08 2.91 7.40
C LEU A 150 -8.83 1.40 7.44
N PHE A 151 -9.88 0.60 7.22
CA PHE A 151 -9.78 -0.85 7.17
C PHE A 151 -8.92 -1.35 6.01
N ALA A 152 -9.11 -0.78 4.81
CA ALA A 152 -8.30 -1.11 3.63
C ALA A 152 -6.82 -0.78 3.85
N LYS A 153 -6.53 0.43 4.40
CA LYS A 153 -5.17 0.83 4.75
C LYS A 153 -4.55 -0.07 5.81
N GLY A 154 -5.32 -0.44 6.83
CA GLY A 154 -4.89 -1.37 7.86
C GLY A 154 -4.53 -2.75 7.30
N LYS A 155 -5.34 -3.28 6.39
CA LYS A 155 -5.05 -4.55 5.69
C LYS A 155 -3.78 -4.48 4.86
N ALA A 156 -3.60 -3.41 4.06
CA ALA A 156 -2.40 -3.21 3.26
C ALA A 156 -1.15 -3.12 4.16
N TYR A 157 -1.22 -2.33 5.23
CA TYR A 157 -0.11 -2.17 6.17
C TYR A 157 0.23 -3.47 6.92
N LEU A 158 -0.78 -4.23 7.36
CA LEU A 158 -0.56 -5.53 8.01
C LEU A 158 0.13 -6.52 7.05
N ARG A 159 -0.26 -6.54 5.77
CA ARG A 159 0.33 -7.40 4.75
C ARG A 159 1.84 -7.16 4.57
N GLU A 160 2.29 -5.93 4.68
CA GLU A 160 3.72 -5.60 4.63
C GLU A 160 4.49 -6.10 5.86
N LEU A 161 3.82 -6.13 7.02
CA LEU A 161 4.44 -6.43 8.31
C LEU A 161 4.23 -7.87 8.82
N GLU A 162 3.32 -8.64 8.22
CA GLU A 162 2.94 -9.98 8.70
C GLU A 162 3.99 -11.06 8.44
N ASN A 163 5.00 -10.75 7.65
CA ASN A 163 6.12 -11.61 7.36
C ASN A 163 7.44 -10.96 7.76
N PRO A 164 8.44 -11.76 8.19
CA PRO A 164 9.79 -11.24 8.36
C PRO A 164 10.33 -10.63 7.08
N MET A 165 11.03 -9.52 7.21
CA MET A 165 11.74 -8.93 6.08
C MET A 165 13.02 -9.73 5.80
N TYR A 166 13.27 -10.05 4.54
CA TYR A 166 14.47 -10.74 4.10
C TYR A 166 15.34 -9.80 3.26
N SER A 167 16.62 -9.75 3.58
CA SER A 167 17.65 -9.11 2.78
C SER A 167 18.55 -10.18 2.14
N TYR A 168 18.95 -9.96 0.91
CA TYR A 168 19.86 -10.83 0.17
C TYR A 168 21.03 -9.99 -0.32
N THR A 169 22.26 -10.43 -0.03
CA THR A 169 23.53 -9.78 -0.44
C THR A 169 24.50 -10.80 -0.99
#